data_6379e4c2baa71f239bf26644072ae563
#
_entry.id   6379e4c2baa71f239bf26644072ae563
#
_cell.length_a   1.000
_cell.length_b   1.000
_cell.length_c   1.000
_cell.angle_alpha   90.00
_cell.angle_beta   90.00
_cell.angle_gamma   90.00
#
_symmetry.space_group_name_H-M   'P 1'
#
loop_
_entity.id
_entity.type
_entity.pdbx_description
1 polymer ?
#
loop_
_entity_poly.entity_id
_entity_poly.type
_entity_poly.pdbx_seq_one_letter_code
_entity_poly.pdbx_strand_id
1 'polypeptide(L)'
;MNLFHDIRLLVVHALDQMVAADQLPQGLSYANVTVEPPRDPLHGDMATNAAMVLAKPSGQSPRAIAEALAPLLRADPRIAGADVAGPGFLNLSLCTSVWQGLVGQVLENGAAYGRSDLGNKRSVNVEFVSANPTGPLHVGHTRGAVFGDALANLLDY
;
A
#
# COMPACT_ATOMS: atom_id res chain seq x y z
N MET A 1 -8.96 -2.44 8.51
CA MET A 1 -8.45 -1.16 7.98
C MET A 1 -7.02 -1.34 7.49
N ASN A 2 -6.65 -0.73 6.37
CA ASN A 2 -5.28 -0.80 5.84
C ASN A 2 -4.78 0.64 5.64
N LEU A 3 -3.89 1.11 6.51
CA LEU A 3 -3.39 2.49 6.50
C LEU A 3 -2.78 2.89 5.13
N PHE A 4 -2.06 1.98 4.47
CA PHE A 4 -1.53 2.24 3.12
C PHE A 4 -2.64 2.44 2.09
N HIS A 5 -3.72 1.67 2.20
CA HIS A 5 -4.90 1.84 1.34
C HIS A 5 -5.58 3.19 1.59
N ASP A 6 -5.72 3.58 2.85
CA ASP A 6 -6.37 4.85 3.23
C ASP A 6 -5.55 6.06 2.73
N ILE A 7 -4.21 6.01 2.85
CA ILE A 7 -3.34 7.04 2.30
C ILE A 7 -3.32 7.01 0.75
N ARG A 8 -3.44 5.82 0.14
CA ARG A 8 -3.61 5.73 -1.32
C ARG A 8 -4.89 6.42 -1.79
N LEU A 9 -6.00 6.25 -1.07
CA LEU A 9 -7.25 6.95 -1.38
C LEU A 9 -7.10 8.47 -1.24
N LEU A 10 -6.35 8.94 -0.25
CA LEU A 10 -6.00 10.36 -0.11
C LEU A 10 -5.22 10.87 -1.33
N VAL A 11 -4.21 10.11 -1.77
CA VAL A 11 -3.44 10.46 -2.99
C VAL A 11 -4.35 10.53 -4.21
N VAL A 12 -5.23 9.54 -4.40
CA VAL A 12 -6.19 9.52 -5.52
C VAL A 12 -7.13 10.73 -5.46
N HIS A 13 -7.65 11.06 -4.27
CA HIS A 13 -8.50 12.24 -4.11
C HIS A 13 -7.76 13.55 -4.46
N ALA A 14 -6.50 13.69 -4.06
CA ALA A 14 -5.70 14.85 -4.43
C ALA A 14 -5.43 14.92 -5.94
N LEU A 15 -5.25 13.77 -6.62
CA LEU A 15 -5.16 13.71 -8.08
C LEU A 15 -6.46 14.12 -8.76
N ASP A 16 -7.62 13.72 -8.24
CA ASP A 16 -8.92 14.16 -8.73
C ASP A 16 -9.13 15.67 -8.58
N GLN A 17 -8.62 16.27 -7.51
CA GLN A 17 -8.60 17.73 -7.34
C GLN A 17 -7.74 18.40 -8.41
N MET A 18 -6.58 17.82 -8.76
CA MET A 18 -5.72 18.33 -9.84
C MET A 18 -6.44 18.25 -11.20
N VAL A 19 -7.18 17.16 -11.46
CA VAL A 19 -8.00 17.03 -12.68
C VAL A 19 -9.12 18.07 -12.70
N ALA A 20 -9.81 18.29 -11.58
CA ALA A 20 -10.87 19.30 -11.46
C ALA A 20 -10.36 20.73 -11.62
N ALA A 21 -9.08 20.98 -11.32
CA ALA A 21 -8.40 22.26 -11.50
C ALA A 21 -7.67 22.40 -12.87
N ASP A 22 -7.96 21.49 -13.82
CA ASP A 22 -7.31 21.44 -15.15
C ASP A 22 -5.77 21.34 -15.13
N GLN A 23 -5.20 20.89 -14.00
CA GLN A 23 -3.78 20.63 -13.86
C GLN A 23 -3.35 19.26 -14.40
N LEU A 24 -4.29 18.32 -14.49
CA LEU A 24 -4.13 17.00 -15.11
C LEU A 24 -5.28 16.74 -16.09
N PRO A 25 -5.05 15.97 -17.18
CA PRO A 25 -6.11 15.63 -18.12
C PRO A 25 -7.12 14.66 -17.50
N GLN A 26 -8.33 14.67 -18.00
CA GLN A 26 -9.37 13.70 -17.62
C GLN A 26 -9.07 12.29 -18.15
N GLY A 27 -9.66 11.28 -17.52
CA GLY A 27 -9.60 9.89 -17.99
C GLY A 27 -8.32 9.16 -17.64
N LEU A 28 -7.50 9.68 -16.73
CA LEU A 28 -6.31 9.00 -16.23
C LEU A 28 -6.67 7.78 -15.38
N SER A 29 -5.93 6.68 -15.57
CA SER A 29 -6.08 5.48 -14.75
C SER A 29 -5.16 5.55 -13.53
N TYR A 30 -5.71 5.35 -12.34
CA TYR A 30 -4.96 5.29 -11.08
C TYR A 30 -4.69 3.85 -10.62
N ALA A 31 -4.94 2.84 -11.48
CA ALA A 31 -4.80 1.43 -11.10
C ALA A 31 -3.39 1.06 -10.59
N ASN A 32 -2.37 1.69 -11.17
CA ASN A 32 -0.96 1.43 -10.83
C ASN A 32 -0.38 2.44 -9.81
N VAL A 33 -1.21 3.33 -9.26
CA VAL A 33 -0.79 4.21 -8.18
C VAL A 33 -0.71 3.40 -6.90
N THR A 34 0.47 3.39 -6.28
CA THR A 34 0.74 2.67 -5.02
C THR A 34 1.19 3.63 -3.93
N VAL A 35 0.97 3.21 -2.69
CA VAL A 35 1.58 3.79 -1.49
C VAL A 35 2.22 2.63 -0.73
N GLU A 36 3.52 2.73 -0.50
CA GLU A 36 4.35 1.67 0.05
C GLU A 36 5.35 2.24 1.07
N PRO A 37 5.95 1.43 1.95
CA PRO A 37 7.05 1.89 2.77
C PRO A 37 8.20 2.39 1.88
N PRO A 38 8.86 3.50 2.22
CA PRO A 38 10.05 3.93 1.48
C PRO A 38 11.17 2.90 1.64
N ARG A 39 12.08 2.85 0.66
CA ARG A 39 13.24 1.94 0.74
C ARG A 39 14.18 2.29 1.89
N ASP A 40 14.32 3.57 2.20
CA ASP A 40 15.10 4.07 3.32
C ASP A 40 14.17 4.73 4.34
N PRO A 41 14.15 4.26 5.60
CA PRO A 41 13.31 4.84 6.66
C PRO A 41 13.54 6.34 6.93
N LEU A 42 14.68 6.88 6.50
CA LEU A 42 14.96 8.32 6.61
C LEU A 42 14.09 9.16 5.66
N HIS A 43 13.42 8.54 4.69
CA HIS A 43 12.58 9.21 3.71
C HIS A 43 11.10 9.31 4.14
N GLY A 44 10.80 9.22 5.42
CA GLY A 44 9.44 9.31 5.95
C GLY A 44 8.80 7.95 6.18
N ASP A 45 7.47 7.95 6.34
CA ASP A 45 6.70 6.75 6.70
C ASP A 45 6.22 5.98 5.48
N MET A 46 5.91 6.69 4.40
CA MET A 46 5.34 6.14 3.16
C MET A 46 5.90 6.86 1.93
N ALA A 47 5.86 6.20 0.79
CA ALA A 47 6.19 6.78 -0.51
C ALA A 47 5.11 6.44 -1.53
N THR A 48 4.83 7.37 -2.46
CA THR A 48 3.93 7.11 -3.59
C THR A 48 4.64 7.32 -4.92
N ASN A 49 4.28 6.48 -5.88
CA ASN A 49 4.72 6.53 -7.28
C ASN A 49 3.76 7.33 -8.18
N ALA A 50 2.76 8.00 -7.63
CA ALA A 50 1.64 8.60 -8.36
C ALA A 50 2.10 9.49 -9.53
N ALA A 51 3.03 10.39 -9.29
CA ALA A 51 3.54 11.29 -10.33
C ALA A 51 4.31 10.54 -11.44
N MET A 52 5.05 9.50 -11.07
CA MET A 52 5.76 8.65 -12.05
C MET A 52 4.80 7.89 -12.96
N VAL A 53 3.72 7.32 -12.39
CA VAL A 53 2.70 6.58 -13.14
C VAL A 53 1.94 7.49 -14.10
N LEU A 54 1.64 8.71 -13.68
CA LEU A 54 0.82 9.65 -14.44
C LEU A 54 1.60 10.52 -15.43
N ALA A 55 2.91 10.58 -15.35
CA ALA A 55 3.74 11.42 -16.19
C ALA A 55 3.53 11.16 -17.68
N LYS A 56 3.65 9.91 -18.11
CA LYS A 56 3.51 9.55 -19.53
C LYS A 56 2.10 9.80 -20.08
N PRO A 57 1.02 9.33 -19.41
CA PRO A 57 -0.34 9.54 -19.91
C PRO A 57 -0.80 11.00 -19.83
N SER A 58 -0.26 11.84 -18.95
CA SER A 58 -0.58 13.27 -18.87
C SER A 58 0.29 14.15 -19.77
N GLY A 59 1.40 13.62 -20.30
CA GLY A 59 2.37 14.39 -21.06
C GLY A 59 3.19 15.39 -20.25
N GLN A 60 3.20 15.26 -18.92
CA GLN A 60 3.91 16.14 -17.99
C GLN A 60 5.14 15.47 -17.39
N SER A 61 6.08 16.25 -16.88
CA SER A 61 7.22 15.68 -16.17
C SER A 61 6.76 15.13 -14.80
N PRO A 62 7.28 13.97 -14.36
CA PRO A 62 6.91 13.41 -13.05
C PRO A 62 7.17 14.39 -11.91
N ARG A 63 8.25 15.15 -12.00
CA ARG A 63 8.61 16.15 -10.98
C ARG A 63 7.59 17.29 -10.89
N ALA A 64 7.10 17.80 -12.03
CA ALA A 64 6.07 18.84 -12.03
C ALA A 64 4.76 18.34 -11.40
N ILE A 65 4.34 17.12 -11.70
CA ILE A 65 3.16 16.50 -11.08
C ILE A 65 3.38 16.35 -9.57
N ALA A 66 4.54 15.88 -9.14
CA ALA A 66 4.85 15.69 -7.72
C ALA A 66 4.86 17.03 -6.96
N GLU A 67 5.44 18.08 -7.55
CA GLU A 67 5.48 19.42 -6.96
C GLU A 67 4.08 20.04 -6.85
N ALA A 68 3.17 19.77 -7.79
CA ALA A 68 1.78 20.20 -7.73
C ALA A 68 0.95 19.36 -6.73
N LEU A 69 1.22 18.07 -6.62
CA LEU A 69 0.51 17.15 -5.72
C LEU A 69 0.89 17.34 -4.24
N ALA A 70 2.17 17.65 -3.95
CA ALA A 70 2.69 17.76 -2.59
C ALA A 70 1.90 18.74 -1.70
N PRO A 71 1.55 19.98 -2.13
CA PRO A 71 0.78 20.89 -1.29
C PRO A 71 -0.63 20.39 -0.99
N LEU A 72 -1.28 19.68 -1.93
CA LEU A 72 -2.60 19.10 -1.71
C LEU A 72 -2.55 18.01 -0.64
N LEU A 73 -1.51 17.18 -0.65
CA LEU A 73 -1.32 16.16 0.37
C LEU A 73 -1.00 16.77 1.74
N ARG A 74 -0.17 17.83 1.78
CA ARG A 74 0.12 18.55 3.05
C ARG A 74 -1.10 19.24 3.66
N ALA A 75 -2.14 19.51 2.88
CA ALA A 75 -3.38 20.08 3.39
C ALA A 75 -4.22 19.08 4.21
N ASP A 76 -3.97 17.78 4.10
CA ASP A 76 -4.66 16.77 4.90
C ASP A 76 -4.05 16.71 6.32
N PRO A 77 -4.89 16.72 7.40
CA PRO A 77 -4.41 16.75 8.77
C PRO A 77 -3.63 15.49 9.20
N ARG A 78 -3.67 14.43 8.42
CA ARG A 78 -2.91 13.20 8.67
C ARG A 78 -1.47 13.29 8.20
N ILE A 79 -1.15 14.25 7.31
CA ILE A 79 0.16 14.39 6.67
C ILE A 79 0.97 15.49 7.36
N ALA A 80 2.07 15.11 8.00
CA ALA A 80 3.02 16.05 8.60
C ALA A 80 4.00 16.62 7.58
N GLY A 81 4.31 15.86 6.52
CA GLY A 81 5.23 16.27 5.45
C GLY A 81 4.99 15.50 4.17
N ALA A 82 5.25 16.15 3.02
CA ALA A 82 5.24 15.53 1.70
C ALA A 82 6.38 16.12 0.87
N ASP A 83 7.43 15.34 0.65
CA ASP A 83 8.67 15.79 0.02
C ASP A 83 8.90 15.10 -1.32
N VAL A 84 9.22 15.92 -2.34
CA VAL A 84 9.52 15.39 -3.67
C VAL A 84 10.94 14.85 -3.70
N ALA A 85 11.08 13.58 -4.07
CA ALA A 85 12.36 12.89 -4.14
C ALA A 85 12.66 12.37 -5.55
N GLY A 86 13.92 12.42 -5.94
CA GLY A 86 14.39 11.89 -7.22
C GLY A 86 13.61 12.47 -8.41
N PRO A 87 13.21 11.60 -9.37
CA PRO A 87 12.55 12.04 -10.61
C PRO A 87 11.07 12.42 -10.41
N GLY A 88 10.47 12.17 -9.24
CA GLY A 88 9.05 12.45 -9.00
C GLY A 88 8.37 11.49 -8.02
N PHE A 89 9.13 10.82 -7.15
CA PHE A 89 8.56 10.16 -5.99
C PHE A 89 8.13 11.19 -4.95
N LEU A 90 7.09 10.89 -4.20
CA LEU A 90 6.66 11.67 -3.05
C LEU A 90 6.83 10.84 -1.79
N ASN A 91 7.65 11.33 -0.88
CA ASN A 91 7.82 10.77 0.45
C ASN A 91 6.88 11.47 1.42
N LEU A 92 6.14 10.71 2.19
CA LEU A 92 5.11 11.19 3.11
C LEU A 92 5.51 10.88 4.55
N SER A 93 5.45 11.90 5.41
CA SER A 93 5.53 11.73 6.86
C SER A 93 4.15 11.93 7.44
N LEU A 94 3.71 11.01 8.31
CA LEU A 94 2.39 11.04 8.93
C LEU A 94 2.45 11.76 10.28
N CYS A 95 1.35 12.39 10.66
CA CYS A 95 1.23 12.94 12.00
C CYS A 95 1.23 11.82 13.06
N THR A 96 1.82 12.06 14.22
CA THR A 96 1.86 11.11 15.34
C THR A 96 0.47 10.61 15.75
N SER A 97 -0.55 11.46 15.62
CA SER A 97 -1.94 11.10 15.91
C SER A 97 -2.48 9.95 15.06
N VAL A 98 -1.98 9.78 13.83
CA VAL A 98 -2.35 8.66 12.95
C VAL A 98 -1.87 7.34 13.55
N TRP A 99 -0.63 7.30 14.02
CA TRP A 99 -0.04 6.12 14.67
C TRP A 99 -0.71 5.81 16.00
N GLN A 100 -1.00 6.82 16.81
CA GLN A 100 -1.74 6.65 18.06
C GLN A 100 -3.15 6.11 17.81
N GLY A 101 -3.85 6.63 16.80
CA GLY A 101 -5.16 6.12 16.39
C GLY A 101 -5.11 4.67 15.90
N LEU A 102 -4.04 4.30 15.18
CA LEU A 102 -3.84 2.92 14.72
C LEU A 102 -3.67 1.95 15.90
N VAL A 103 -2.90 2.34 16.92
CA VAL A 103 -2.74 1.53 18.15
C VAL A 103 -4.10 1.32 18.83
N GLY A 104 -4.92 2.38 18.94
CA GLY A 104 -6.29 2.25 19.47
C GLY A 104 -7.12 1.22 18.70
N GLN A 105 -7.09 1.28 17.38
CA GLN A 105 -7.82 0.32 16.52
C GLN A 105 -7.32 -1.12 16.67
N VAL A 106 -5.99 -1.32 16.80
CA VAL A 106 -5.42 -2.65 17.06
C VAL A 106 -5.94 -3.21 18.37
N LEU A 107 -5.99 -2.39 19.42
CA LEU A 107 -6.48 -2.79 20.74
C LEU A 107 -7.98 -3.11 20.72
N GLU A 108 -8.78 -2.30 20.04
CA GLU A 108 -10.23 -2.50 19.92
C GLU A 108 -10.60 -3.76 19.14
N ASN A 109 -9.90 -4.03 18.04
CA ASN A 109 -10.18 -5.18 17.18
C ASN A 109 -9.50 -6.47 17.67
N GLY A 110 -8.47 -6.37 18.50
CA GLY A 110 -7.75 -7.51 19.06
C GLY A 110 -7.32 -8.51 17.97
N ALA A 111 -7.66 -9.78 18.16
CA ALA A 111 -7.32 -10.85 17.22
C ALA A 111 -8.01 -10.75 15.85
N ALA A 112 -9.00 -9.88 15.68
CA ALA A 112 -9.64 -9.65 14.39
C ALA A 112 -8.97 -8.53 13.56
N TYR A 113 -8.00 -7.81 14.15
CA TYR A 113 -7.27 -6.78 13.43
C TYR A 113 -6.47 -7.38 12.25
N GLY A 114 -6.65 -6.83 11.07
CA GLY A 114 -6.01 -7.33 9.85
C GLY A 114 -6.88 -8.26 8.99
N ARG A 115 -8.00 -8.76 9.52
CA ARG A 115 -8.96 -9.54 8.71
C ARG A 115 -9.50 -8.72 7.55
N SER A 116 -9.74 -9.40 6.42
CA SER A 116 -10.26 -8.76 5.21
C SER A 116 -11.25 -9.63 4.45
N ASP A 117 -12.08 -8.99 3.62
CA ASP A 117 -13.04 -9.67 2.74
C ASP A 117 -12.49 -9.84 1.31
N LEU A 118 -11.19 -9.67 1.09
CA LEU A 118 -10.55 -9.72 -0.24
C LEU A 118 -10.82 -11.05 -0.95
N GLY A 119 -10.91 -12.14 -0.21
CA GLY A 119 -11.20 -13.47 -0.73
C GLY A 119 -12.63 -13.65 -1.25
N ASN A 120 -13.56 -12.77 -0.89
CA ASN A 120 -14.97 -12.80 -1.32
C ASN A 120 -15.62 -14.19 -1.15
N LYS A 121 -15.24 -14.91 -0.12
CA LYS A 121 -15.68 -16.29 0.20
C LYS A 121 -15.41 -17.31 -0.92
N ARG A 122 -14.40 -17.05 -1.78
CA ARG A 122 -13.98 -18.01 -2.78
C ARG A 122 -13.30 -19.19 -2.11
N SER A 123 -13.70 -20.39 -2.46
CA SER A 123 -13.02 -21.61 -2.02
C SER A 123 -11.62 -21.69 -2.63
N VAL A 124 -10.62 -21.88 -1.79
CA VAL A 124 -9.22 -22.08 -2.19
C VAL A 124 -8.75 -23.42 -1.64
N ASN A 125 -8.18 -24.25 -2.49
CA ASN A 125 -7.54 -25.50 -2.08
C ASN A 125 -6.03 -25.27 -2.01
N VAL A 126 -5.44 -25.44 -0.84
CA VAL A 126 -3.99 -25.37 -0.62
C VAL A 126 -3.46 -26.77 -0.39
N GLU A 127 -2.75 -27.31 -1.39
CA GLU A 127 -2.05 -28.57 -1.26
C GLU A 127 -0.62 -28.35 -0.80
N PHE A 128 -0.23 -28.94 0.32
CA PHE A 128 1.13 -28.86 0.85
C PHE A 128 1.51 -30.15 1.59
N VAL A 129 2.81 -30.40 1.77
CA VAL A 129 3.35 -31.68 2.29
C VAL A 129 2.99 -32.88 1.39
N SER A 130 2.79 -32.66 0.10
CA SER A 130 2.49 -33.71 -0.88
C SER A 130 3.75 -34.52 -1.22
N ALA A 131 4.29 -35.19 -0.23
CA ALA A 131 5.47 -36.04 -0.37
C ALA A 131 5.11 -37.51 -0.53
N ASN A 132 5.85 -38.27 -1.36
CA ASN A 132 5.70 -39.70 -1.46
C ASN A 132 5.99 -40.35 -0.10
N PRO A 133 5.16 -41.32 0.36
CA PRO A 133 5.34 -41.97 1.66
C PRO A 133 6.42 -43.09 1.60
N THR A 134 7.57 -42.75 1.02
CA THR A 134 8.66 -43.71 0.75
C THR A 134 9.78 -43.66 1.81
N GLY A 135 9.69 -42.77 2.79
CA GLY A 135 10.66 -42.59 3.87
C GLY A 135 10.36 -41.41 4.77
N PRO A 136 11.22 -41.13 5.75
CA PRO A 136 11.06 -39.99 6.64
C PRO A 136 11.09 -38.66 5.87
N LEU A 137 10.34 -37.68 6.36
CA LEU A 137 10.42 -36.30 5.84
C LEU A 137 11.80 -35.72 6.09
N HIS A 138 12.31 -34.95 5.13
CA HIS A 138 13.56 -34.21 5.25
C HIS A 138 13.32 -32.70 5.19
N VAL A 139 14.35 -31.88 5.43
CA VAL A 139 14.27 -30.42 5.54
C VAL A 139 13.57 -29.74 4.35
N GLY A 140 13.69 -30.30 3.15
CA GLY A 140 12.97 -29.77 1.97
C GLY A 140 11.44 -29.89 2.10
N HIS A 141 10.95 -31.00 2.64
CA HIS A 141 9.52 -31.19 2.92
C HIS A 141 9.04 -30.26 4.04
N THR A 142 9.83 -30.08 5.10
CA THR A 142 9.50 -29.18 6.21
C THR A 142 9.32 -27.75 5.76
N ARG A 143 10.16 -27.26 4.85
CA ARG A 143 10.00 -25.92 4.29
C ARG A 143 8.65 -25.75 3.56
N GLY A 144 8.28 -26.73 2.74
CA GLY A 144 6.98 -26.74 2.05
C GLY A 144 5.80 -26.80 3.03
N ALA A 145 5.94 -27.61 4.09
CA ALA A 145 4.93 -27.73 5.15
C ALA A 145 4.68 -26.38 5.86
N VAL A 146 5.73 -25.73 6.34
CA VAL A 146 5.64 -24.44 7.05
C VAL A 146 5.05 -23.36 6.14
N PHE A 147 5.50 -23.29 4.89
CA PHE A 147 4.98 -22.32 3.92
C PHE A 147 3.49 -22.55 3.64
N GLY A 148 3.08 -23.80 3.39
CA GLY A 148 1.68 -24.13 3.08
C GLY A 148 0.74 -23.91 4.26
N ASP A 149 1.18 -24.25 5.47
CA ASP A 149 0.44 -23.99 6.70
C ASP A 149 0.24 -22.48 6.93
N ALA A 150 1.31 -21.70 6.81
CA ALA A 150 1.23 -20.25 6.94
C ALA A 150 0.30 -19.63 5.88
N LEU A 151 0.38 -20.10 4.63
CA LEU A 151 -0.52 -19.65 3.55
C LEU A 151 -1.98 -19.99 3.84
N ALA A 152 -2.26 -21.23 4.27
CA ALA A 152 -3.61 -21.67 4.61
C ALA A 152 -4.20 -20.81 5.74
N ASN A 153 -3.43 -20.56 6.80
CA ASN A 153 -3.83 -19.71 7.92
C ASN A 153 -4.09 -18.25 7.47
N LEU A 154 -3.27 -17.68 6.57
CA LEU A 154 -3.49 -16.35 6.04
C LEU A 154 -4.73 -16.24 5.16
N LEU A 155 -5.08 -17.32 4.43
CA LEU A 155 -6.29 -17.34 3.61
C LEU A 155 -7.58 -17.51 4.44
N ASP A 156 -7.48 -18.16 5.61
CA ASP A 156 -8.58 -18.33 6.55
C ASP A 156 -8.81 -17.08 7.41
N TYR A 157 -7.76 -16.28 7.60
CA TYR A 157 -7.79 -15.06 8.39
C TYR A 157 -8.44 -13.90 7.66
#